data_952fa8c33c1592811d3c07dba140c605
#
_entry.id   952fa8c33c1592811d3c07dba140c605
#
_cell.length_a   1.000
_cell.length_b   1.000
_cell.length_c   1.000
_cell.angle_alpha   90.00
_cell.angle_beta   90.00
_cell.angle_gamma   90.00
#
_symmetry.space_group_name_H-M   'P 1'
#
loop_
_entity.id
_entity.type
_entity.pdbx_description
1 polymer ?
#
loop_
_entity_poly.entity_id
_entity_poly.type
_entity_poly.pdbx_seq_one_letter_code
_entity_poly.pdbx_strand_id
1 'polypeptide(L)'
;DIRYGEIEILTGPRHLAIIIKQLDLKQQDQIIEKRGPRFDANEKALNGFLNSNDIHLIDTEIKDTKNGKFHFYTKKNKGLDTKKIIPEIIHEITYGFVWSKSQRWGSTDLRWARPLRNILLLLNDKVVEGELELGNSEVIKFSNYTYGHRHYDKKIKIDHISHYKKILIQNHVILNRDDRKYKISNDMEVLLTKN
;
A
#
# COMPACT_ATOMS: atom_id res chain seq x y z
N ASP A 1 -0.05 9.87 -7.72
CA ASP A 1 0.37 10.05 -6.31
C ASP A 1 -0.84 10.22 -5.41
N ILE A 2 -0.79 9.66 -4.20
CA ILE A 2 -1.78 9.82 -3.14
C ILE A 2 -1.07 10.59 -2.02
N ARG A 3 -1.67 11.67 -1.52
CA ARG A 3 -1.11 12.41 -0.38
C ARG A 3 -1.41 11.67 0.92
N TYR A 4 -0.48 11.75 1.84
CA TYR A 4 -0.60 11.19 3.18
C TYR A 4 0.15 12.07 4.18
N GLY A 5 -0.23 11.95 5.44
CA GLY A 5 0.43 12.63 6.55
C GLY A 5 1.46 11.74 7.24
N GLU A 6 1.31 11.57 8.54
CA GLU A 6 2.25 10.78 9.34
C GLU A 6 2.12 9.27 9.07
N ILE A 7 3.25 8.59 8.97
CA ILE A 7 3.34 7.13 8.89
C ILE A 7 3.95 6.59 10.18
N GLU A 8 3.24 5.68 10.82
CA GLU A 8 3.74 4.94 11.98
C GLU A 8 3.97 3.48 11.58
N ILE A 9 5.19 2.98 11.77
CA ILE A 9 5.56 1.58 11.51
C ILE A 9 5.79 0.88 12.85
N LEU A 10 5.06 -0.19 13.07
CA LEU A 10 5.10 -0.97 14.30
C LEU A 10 5.43 -2.42 13.99
N THR A 11 6.36 -2.99 14.74
CA THR A 11 6.84 -4.34 14.51
C THR A 11 6.82 -5.17 15.78
N GLY A 12 6.25 -6.34 15.68
CA GLY A 12 6.33 -7.37 16.71
C GLY A 12 6.90 -8.67 16.14
N PRO A 13 7.17 -9.69 16.96
CA PRO A 13 7.70 -10.97 16.48
C PRO A 13 6.81 -11.68 15.44
N ARG A 14 5.53 -11.31 15.37
CA ARG A 14 4.52 -11.89 14.48
C ARG A 14 3.60 -10.86 13.83
N HIS A 15 3.88 -9.58 14.00
CA HIS A 15 3.08 -8.49 13.47
C HIS A 15 3.99 -7.49 12.75
N LEU A 16 3.54 -7.06 11.62
CA LEU A 16 4.02 -5.87 10.91
C LEU A 16 2.80 -5.00 10.69
N ALA A 17 2.80 -3.79 11.19
CA ALA A 17 1.70 -2.86 11.05
C ALA A 17 2.19 -1.50 10.55
N ILE A 18 1.45 -0.92 9.62
CA ILE A 18 1.67 0.42 9.10
C ILE A 18 0.37 1.19 9.32
N ILE A 19 0.46 2.29 10.06
CA ILE A 19 -0.66 3.19 10.29
C ILE A 19 -0.36 4.50 9.60
N ILE A 20 -1.21 4.87 8.66
CA ILE A 20 -1.06 6.09 7.86
C ILE A 20 -2.18 7.04 8.26
N LYS A 21 -1.84 8.25 8.70
CA LYS A 21 -2.79 9.30 9.00
C LYS A 21 -3.01 10.21 7.79
N GLN A 22 -4.19 10.80 7.69
CA GLN A 22 -4.50 11.79 6.64
C GLN A 22 -4.22 11.28 5.22
N LEU A 23 -4.61 10.04 4.94
CA LEU A 23 -4.49 9.46 3.62
C LEU A 23 -5.63 9.97 2.73
N ASP A 24 -5.30 10.58 1.59
CA ASP A 24 -6.30 11.00 0.60
C ASP A 24 -7.07 9.78 0.09
N LEU A 25 -8.39 9.92 -0.05
CA LEU A 25 -9.27 8.84 -0.51
C LEU A 25 -9.27 8.65 -2.02
N LYS A 26 -8.64 9.57 -2.74
CA LYS A 26 -8.54 9.55 -4.20
C LYS A 26 -7.21 10.15 -4.65
N GLN A 27 -6.63 9.60 -5.70
CA GLN A 27 -5.51 10.23 -6.40
C GLN A 27 -5.96 11.55 -7.03
N GLN A 28 -5.03 12.48 -7.13
CA GLN A 28 -5.28 13.68 -7.90
C GLN A 28 -5.38 13.38 -9.38
N ASP A 29 -6.29 14.08 -10.05
CA ASP A 29 -6.36 14.03 -11.50
C ASP A 29 -5.04 14.56 -12.08
N GLN A 30 -4.49 13.84 -13.03
CA GLN A 30 -3.24 14.24 -13.69
C GLN A 30 -3.55 14.79 -15.07
N ILE A 31 -2.98 15.94 -15.35
CA ILE A 31 -2.99 16.53 -16.68
C ILE A 31 -1.59 16.30 -17.26
N ILE A 32 -1.50 15.46 -18.28
CA ILE A 32 -0.25 15.15 -18.98
C ILE A 32 -0.31 15.84 -20.33
N GLU A 33 0.55 16.84 -20.53
CA GLU A 33 0.72 17.47 -21.81
C GLU A 33 1.83 16.77 -22.60
N LYS A 34 1.50 16.27 -23.78
CA LYS A 34 2.45 15.64 -24.69
C LYS A 34 2.69 16.54 -25.89
N ARG A 35 3.96 16.83 -26.13
CA ARG A 35 4.39 17.58 -27.31
C ARG A 35 4.48 16.63 -28.50
N GLY A 36 3.79 16.98 -29.56
CA GLY A 36 3.81 16.31 -30.85
C GLY A 36 4.81 16.93 -31.84
N PRO A 37 4.66 16.64 -33.13
CA PRO A 37 5.48 17.18 -34.20
C PRO A 37 5.23 18.68 -34.40
N ARG A 38 6.11 19.33 -35.16
CA ARG A 38 5.92 20.71 -35.58
C ARG A 38 4.67 20.83 -36.46
N PHE A 39 4.05 22.01 -36.44
CA PHE A 39 2.87 22.30 -37.26
C PHE A 39 3.12 22.11 -38.75
N ASP A 40 4.34 22.39 -39.22
CA ASP A 40 4.80 22.27 -40.61
C ASP A 40 5.46 20.90 -40.91
N ALA A 41 5.35 19.93 -39.98
CA ALA A 41 5.89 18.60 -40.19
C ALA A 41 5.08 17.80 -41.24
N ASN A 42 5.71 16.79 -41.81
CA ASN A 42 5.04 15.92 -42.79
C ASN A 42 3.91 15.10 -42.14
N GLU A 43 2.93 14.72 -42.97
CA GLU A 43 1.76 13.92 -42.53
C GLU A 43 2.15 12.62 -41.81
N LYS A 44 3.24 11.98 -42.21
CA LYS A 44 3.71 10.73 -41.60
C LYS A 44 4.08 10.92 -40.12
N ALA A 45 4.73 12.05 -39.78
CA ALA A 45 5.09 12.39 -38.42
C ALA A 45 3.83 12.71 -37.58
N LEU A 46 2.89 13.44 -38.17
CA LEU A 46 1.63 13.78 -37.51
C LEU A 46 0.79 12.51 -37.26
N ASN A 47 0.60 11.69 -38.28
CA ASN A 47 -0.15 10.44 -38.14
C ASN A 47 0.52 9.46 -37.15
N GLY A 48 1.84 9.40 -37.10
CA GLY A 48 2.59 8.63 -36.11
C GLY A 48 2.30 9.09 -34.68
N PHE A 49 2.25 10.41 -34.45
CA PHE A 49 1.91 10.98 -33.14
C PHE A 49 0.45 10.70 -32.75
N LEU A 50 -0.49 10.89 -33.69
CA LEU A 50 -1.92 10.64 -33.45
C LEU A 50 -2.16 9.15 -33.12
N ASN A 51 -1.62 8.24 -33.93
CA ASN A 51 -1.78 6.79 -33.72
C ASN A 51 -1.12 6.31 -32.43
N SER A 52 0.08 6.82 -32.07
CA SER A 52 0.78 6.40 -30.85
C SER A 52 0.08 6.86 -29.56
N ASN A 53 -0.81 7.85 -29.64
CA ASN A 53 -1.56 8.36 -28.52
C ASN A 53 -3.06 8.01 -28.57
N ASP A 54 -3.48 7.29 -29.62
CA ASP A 54 -4.89 6.89 -29.87
C ASP A 54 -5.83 8.13 -29.83
N ILE A 55 -5.50 9.16 -30.63
CA ILE A 55 -6.19 10.44 -30.70
C ILE A 55 -6.40 10.89 -32.15
N HIS A 56 -7.33 11.81 -32.34
CA HIS A 56 -7.58 12.50 -33.60
C HIS A 56 -6.95 13.89 -33.61
N LEU A 57 -6.76 14.47 -34.80
CA LEU A 57 -6.19 15.82 -34.96
C LEU A 57 -6.99 16.88 -34.20
N ILE A 58 -8.30 16.73 -34.09
CA ILE A 58 -9.19 17.62 -33.36
C ILE A 58 -8.89 17.68 -31.84
N ASP A 59 -8.24 16.64 -31.30
CA ASP A 59 -7.88 16.55 -29.90
C ASP A 59 -6.55 17.26 -29.61
N THR A 60 -5.90 17.83 -30.64
CA THR A 60 -4.63 18.52 -30.50
C THR A 60 -4.80 20.03 -30.55
N GLU A 61 -3.98 20.74 -29.78
CA GLU A 61 -3.85 22.19 -29.79
C GLU A 61 -2.51 22.60 -30.39
N ILE A 62 -2.49 23.69 -31.18
CA ILE A 62 -1.23 24.23 -31.67
C ILE A 62 -0.75 25.28 -30.67
N LYS A 63 0.44 25.05 -30.10
CA LYS A 63 1.06 26.04 -29.20
C LYS A 63 2.34 26.60 -29.81
N ASP A 64 2.51 27.92 -29.67
CA ASP A 64 3.74 28.59 -30.05
C ASP A 64 4.78 28.44 -28.94
N THR A 65 5.96 27.99 -29.32
CA THR A 65 7.08 27.80 -28.42
C THR A 65 8.31 28.53 -28.94
N LYS A 66 9.35 28.70 -28.11
CA LYS A 66 10.63 29.32 -28.54
C LYS A 66 11.24 28.66 -29.79
N ASN A 67 10.88 27.43 -30.07
CA ASN A 67 11.42 26.62 -31.19
C ASN A 67 10.41 26.47 -32.35
N GLY A 68 9.34 27.23 -32.38
CA GLY A 68 8.29 27.21 -33.40
C GLY A 68 6.97 26.63 -32.89
N LYS A 69 6.02 26.48 -33.83
CA LYS A 69 4.68 25.94 -33.53
C LYS A 69 4.66 24.43 -33.53
N PHE A 70 4.04 23.81 -32.51
CA PHE A 70 3.94 22.40 -32.35
C PHE A 70 2.51 21.96 -32.02
N HIS A 71 2.15 20.75 -32.43
CA HIS A 71 0.95 20.11 -31.93
C HIS A 71 1.16 19.68 -30.47
N PHE A 72 0.17 19.88 -29.63
CA PHE A 72 0.14 19.45 -28.25
C PHE A 72 -1.13 18.66 -27.99
N TYR A 73 -1.02 17.60 -27.23
CA TYR A 73 -2.17 16.83 -26.76
C TYR A 73 -2.19 16.82 -25.23
N THR A 74 -3.32 17.17 -24.67
CA THR A 74 -3.53 17.19 -23.23
C THR A 74 -4.38 16.00 -22.80
N LYS A 75 -3.75 15.01 -22.17
CA LYS A 75 -4.44 13.86 -21.60
C LYS A 75 -4.81 14.13 -20.15
N LYS A 76 -6.12 14.06 -19.85
CA LYS A 76 -6.62 14.12 -18.47
C LYS A 76 -6.82 12.71 -17.96
N ASN A 77 -5.95 12.28 -17.08
CA ASN A 77 -6.09 11.01 -16.37
C ASN A 77 -6.83 11.27 -15.05
N LYS A 78 -8.03 10.73 -14.92
CA LYS A 78 -8.77 10.79 -13.64
C LYS A 78 -8.05 9.95 -12.60
N GLY A 79 -7.85 10.53 -11.41
CA GLY A 79 -7.32 9.81 -10.28
C GLY A 79 -8.23 8.65 -9.88
N LEU A 80 -7.64 7.56 -9.44
CA LEU A 80 -8.35 6.39 -8.94
C LEU A 80 -8.66 6.54 -7.45
N ASP A 81 -9.72 5.89 -6.99
CA ASP A 81 -10.02 5.79 -5.58
C ASP A 81 -8.91 5.02 -4.85
N THR A 82 -8.45 5.53 -3.72
CA THR A 82 -7.38 4.92 -2.93
C THR A 82 -7.68 3.47 -2.54
N LYS A 83 -8.95 3.16 -2.23
CA LYS A 83 -9.38 1.78 -1.93
C LYS A 83 -9.16 0.78 -3.07
N LYS A 84 -9.10 1.24 -4.33
CA LYS A 84 -8.84 0.40 -5.50
C LYS A 84 -7.35 0.18 -5.74
N ILE A 85 -6.51 1.09 -5.24
CA ILE A 85 -5.07 1.07 -5.45
C ILE A 85 -4.36 0.29 -4.34
N ILE A 86 -4.84 0.37 -3.10
CA ILE A 86 -4.20 -0.25 -1.94
C ILE A 86 -3.96 -1.76 -2.12
N PRO A 87 -4.90 -2.57 -2.66
CA PRO A 87 -4.65 -4.00 -2.87
C PRO A 87 -3.41 -4.28 -3.73
N GLU A 88 -3.23 -3.53 -4.82
CA GLU A 88 -2.08 -3.64 -5.70
C GLU A 88 -0.78 -3.24 -4.99
N ILE A 89 -0.81 -2.14 -4.23
CA ILE A 89 0.33 -1.70 -3.41
C ILE A 89 0.72 -2.79 -2.39
N ILE A 90 -0.24 -3.40 -1.72
CA ILE A 90 0.02 -4.49 -0.76
C ILE A 90 0.66 -5.68 -1.46
N HIS A 91 0.18 -6.03 -2.65
CA HIS A 91 0.77 -7.10 -3.45
C HIS A 91 2.22 -6.77 -3.82
N GLU A 92 2.48 -5.59 -4.41
CA GLU A 92 3.83 -5.15 -4.80
C GLU A 92 4.80 -5.14 -3.61
N ILE A 93 4.39 -4.55 -2.47
CA ILE A 93 5.22 -4.52 -1.25
C ILE A 93 5.51 -5.94 -0.78
N THR A 94 4.50 -6.80 -0.70
CA THR A 94 4.65 -8.15 -0.16
C THR A 94 5.60 -8.99 -1.01
N TYR A 95 5.49 -8.94 -2.32
CA TYR A 95 6.38 -9.66 -3.23
C TYR A 95 7.74 -8.98 -3.42
N GLY A 96 7.80 -7.66 -3.24
CA GLY A 96 9.04 -6.88 -3.31
C GLY A 96 9.95 -6.99 -2.08
N PHE A 97 9.47 -7.54 -0.96
CA PHE A 97 10.27 -7.66 0.26
C PHE A 97 11.42 -8.66 0.09
N VAL A 98 12.64 -8.18 0.28
CA VAL A 98 13.85 -9.01 0.30
C VAL A 98 14.19 -9.37 1.74
N TRP A 99 13.93 -10.61 2.14
CA TRP A 99 14.23 -11.12 3.47
C TRP A 99 15.60 -11.79 3.49
N SER A 100 16.40 -11.51 4.51
CA SER A 100 17.67 -12.24 4.74
C SER A 100 17.45 -13.75 4.97
N LYS A 101 16.33 -14.10 5.61
CA LYS A 101 15.85 -15.47 5.79
C LYS A 101 14.36 -15.51 5.52
N SER A 102 13.94 -16.36 4.61
CA SER A 102 12.54 -16.55 4.24
C SER A 102 12.22 -18.01 4.00
N GLN A 103 10.96 -18.35 4.09
CA GLN A 103 10.44 -19.70 3.85
C GLN A 103 9.17 -19.63 2.99
N ARG A 104 8.86 -20.72 2.32
CA ARG A 104 7.54 -21.02 1.77
C ARG A 104 6.79 -21.92 2.75
N TRP A 105 5.48 -21.95 2.67
CA TRP A 105 4.64 -22.80 3.48
C TRP A 105 3.44 -23.32 2.69
N GLY A 106 2.95 -24.49 3.05
CA GLY A 106 1.84 -25.13 2.33
C GLY A 106 2.17 -25.27 0.84
N SER A 107 1.20 -24.91 0.00
CA SER A 107 1.30 -24.90 -1.46
C SER A 107 1.70 -23.52 -2.02
N THR A 108 2.00 -22.53 -1.16
CA THR A 108 2.25 -21.15 -1.58
C THR A 108 3.58 -20.96 -2.31
N ASP A 109 3.63 -19.98 -3.22
CA ASP A 109 4.87 -19.55 -3.88
C ASP A 109 5.52 -18.35 -3.18
N LEU A 110 4.74 -17.59 -2.40
CA LEU A 110 5.24 -16.46 -1.65
C LEU A 110 6.33 -16.88 -0.66
N ARG A 111 7.43 -16.13 -0.64
CA ARG A 111 8.49 -16.28 0.36
C ARG A 111 8.40 -15.15 1.37
N TRP A 112 8.24 -15.51 2.64
CA TRP A 112 8.12 -14.54 3.74
C TRP A 112 8.92 -14.99 4.95
N ALA A 113 9.25 -14.06 5.85
CA ALA A 113 9.99 -14.39 7.07
C ALA A 113 9.26 -15.42 7.96
N ARG A 114 7.93 -15.39 7.97
CA ARG A 114 7.04 -16.35 8.66
C ARG A 114 5.76 -16.51 7.85
N PRO A 115 5.04 -17.64 7.93
CA PRO A 115 3.75 -17.80 7.27
C PRO A 115 2.78 -16.67 7.60
N LEU A 116 2.25 -16.01 6.58
CA LEU A 116 1.19 -15.02 6.74
C LEU A 116 -0.12 -15.73 7.07
N ARG A 117 -0.82 -15.26 8.11
CA ARG A 117 -2.09 -15.84 8.56
C ARG A 117 -3.29 -14.99 8.21
N ASN A 118 -3.12 -13.68 8.23
CA ASN A 118 -4.17 -12.71 7.89
C ASN A 118 -3.56 -11.37 7.52
N ILE A 119 -4.34 -10.59 6.81
CA ILE A 119 -4.09 -9.18 6.54
C ILE A 119 -5.28 -8.40 7.07
N LEU A 120 -5.04 -7.55 8.09
CA LEU A 120 -5.98 -6.55 8.54
C LEU A 120 -5.74 -5.29 7.72
N LEU A 121 -6.76 -4.87 6.96
CA LEU A 121 -6.67 -3.70 6.09
C LEU A 121 -7.93 -2.84 6.21
N LEU A 122 -7.78 -1.69 6.84
CA LEU A 122 -8.84 -0.72 7.06
C LEU A 122 -8.49 0.62 6.42
N LEU A 123 -9.47 1.22 5.77
CA LEU A 123 -9.44 2.61 5.31
C LEU A 123 -10.65 3.34 5.92
N ASN A 124 -10.39 4.34 6.77
CA ASN A 124 -11.44 5.03 7.55
C ASN A 124 -12.37 4.03 8.26
N ASP A 125 -11.78 3.09 9.00
CA ASP A 125 -12.45 2.06 9.79
C ASP A 125 -13.31 1.06 8.97
N LYS A 126 -13.24 1.12 7.63
CA LYS A 126 -13.92 0.17 6.75
C LYS A 126 -12.91 -0.77 6.10
N VAL A 127 -13.27 -2.04 6.02
CA VAL A 127 -12.44 -3.03 5.33
C VAL A 127 -12.30 -2.63 3.86
N VAL A 128 -11.06 -2.62 3.38
CA VAL A 128 -10.78 -2.52 1.95
C VAL A 128 -10.99 -3.91 1.35
N GLU A 129 -11.87 -4.03 0.38
CA GLU A 129 -12.13 -5.27 -0.33
C GLU A 129 -10.90 -5.66 -1.17
N GLY A 130 -10.58 -6.94 -1.15
CA GLY A 130 -9.48 -7.51 -1.92
C GLY A 130 -8.80 -8.66 -1.19
N GLU A 131 -7.78 -9.19 -1.83
CA GLU A 131 -7.03 -10.32 -1.33
C GLU A 131 -5.57 -10.26 -1.79
N LEU A 132 -4.70 -10.95 -1.08
CA LEU A 132 -3.33 -11.20 -1.47
C LEU A 132 -3.23 -12.62 -2.00
N GLU A 133 -2.87 -12.77 -3.25
CA GLU A 133 -2.52 -14.06 -3.83
C GLU A 133 -1.19 -14.56 -3.24
N LEU A 134 -1.12 -15.84 -2.90
CA LEU A 134 0.08 -16.47 -2.37
C LEU A 134 0.72 -17.46 -3.34
N GLY A 135 0.11 -17.66 -4.49
CA GLY A 135 0.43 -18.68 -5.49
C GLY A 135 -0.38 -19.97 -5.30
N ASN A 136 -0.47 -20.77 -6.37
CA ASN A 136 -1.18 -22.06 -6.40
C ASN A 136 -2.63 -22.00 -5.88
N SER A 137 -3.36 -20.93 -6.24
CA SER A 137 -4.75 -20.66 -5.84
C SER A 137 -4.96 -20.39 -4.35
N GLU A 138 -3.91 -20.26 -3.58
CA GLU A 138 -3.98 -19.85 -2.18
C GLU A 138 -4.10 -18.33 -2.08
N VAL A 139 -5.03 -17.83 -1.26
CA VAL A 139 -5.27 -16.38 -1.08
C VAL A 139 -5.49 -16.03 0.38
N ILE A 140 -5.14 -14.81 0.76
CA ILE A 140 -5.52 -14.20 2.04
C ILE A 140 -6.44 -13.02 1.76
N LYS A 141 -7.72 -13.14 2.11
CA LYS A 141 -8.68 -12.04 2.02
C LYS A 141 -8.39 -10.96 3.05
N PHE A 142 -8.50 -9.71 2.67
CA PHE A 142 -8.38 -8.59 3.59
C PHE A 142 -9.54 -8.58 4.57
N SER A 143 -9.27 -8.14 5.78
CA SER A 143 -10.24 -8.27 6.87
C SER A 143 -10.07 -7.16 7.91
N ASN A 144 -10.96 -7.14 8.90
CA ASN A 144 -10.86 -6.28 10.07
C ASN A 144 -10.49 -7.06 11.34
N TYR A 145 -9.86 -8.22 11.22
CA TYR A 145 -9.44 -8.95 12.39
C TYR A 145 -7.92 -9.17 12.45
N THR A 146 -7.44 -9.38 13.66
CA THR A 146 -6.08 -9.75 13.96
C THR A 146 -6.04 -10.87 14.98
N TYR A 147 -4.85 -11.28 15.37
CA TYR A 147 -4.65 -12.26 16.44
C TYR A 147 -3.85 -11.65 17.58
N GLY A 148 -4.16 -12.04 18.80
CA GLY A 148 -3.39 -11.73 19.99
C GLY A 148 -2.14 -12.61 20.14
N HIS A 149 -1.70 -12.78 21.38
CA HIS A 149 -0.57 -13.65 21.67
C HIS A 149 -0.90 -15.11 21.30
N ARG A 150 0.09 -15.80 20.70
CA ARG A 150 -0.06 -17.12 20.08
C ARG A 150 -0.65 -18.21 20.98
N HIS A 151 -0.45 -18.10 22.31
CA HIS A 151 -0.98 -19.08 23.25
C HIS A 151 -2.49 -19.03 23.41
N TYR A 152 -3.09 -17.89 23.11
CA TYR A 152 -4.55 -17.71 23.20
C TYR A 152 -5.25 -17.94 21.88
N ASP A 153 -4.54 -17.88 20.76
CA ASP A 153 -4.99 -18.05 19.37
C ASP A 153 -6.38 -17.45 19.07
N LYS A 154 -6.68 -16.34 19.74
CA LYS A 154 -7.97 -15.68 19.67
C LYS A 154 -8.01 -14.73 18.48
N LYS A 155 -9.02 -14.90 17.64
CA LYS A 155 -9.37 -13.95 16.58
C LYS A 155 -10.02 -12.72 17.19
N ILE A 156 -9.51 -11.54 16.89
CA ILE A 156 -9.89 -10.27 17.51
C ILE A 156 -10.34 -9.32 16.41
N LYS A 157 -11.59 -8.84 16.51
CA LYS A 157 -12.13 -7.85 15.58
C LYS A 157 -11.65 -6.45 15.94
N ILE A 158 -11.28 -5.67 14.95
CA ILE A 158 -10.89 -4.27 15.05
C ILE A 158 -11.92 -3.45 14.29
N ASP A 159 -12.75 -2.74 15.01
CA ASP A 159 -13.77 -1.88 14.41
C ASP A 159 -13.24 -0.45 14.15
N HIS A 160 -12.26 0.00 14.94
CA HIS A 160 -11.63 1.30 14.80
C HIS A 160 -10.12 1.19 14.89
N ILE A 161 -9.42 1.78 13.93
CA ILE A 161 -7.95 1.71 13.88
C ILE A 161 -7.30 2.37 15.11
N SER A 162 -7.93 3.39 15.68
CA SER A 162 -7.46 4.05 16.90
C SER A 162 -7.37 3.12 18.11
N HIS A 163 -8.18 2.05 18.13
CA HIS A 163 -8.20 1.07 19.22
C HIS A 163 -7.21 -0.08 19.02
N TYR A 164 -6.60 -0.19 17.84
CA TYR A 164 -5.78 -1.34 17.45
C TYR A 164 -4.67 -1.64 18.46
N LYS A 165 -3.85 -0.66 18.81
CA LYS A 165 -2.74 -0.82 19.77
C LYS A 165 -3.25 -1.24 21.16
N LYS A 166 -4.28 -0.55 21.66
CA LYS A 166 -4.88 -0.86 22.97
C LYS A 166 -5.42 -2.28 23.03
N ILE A 167 -6.15 -2.69 21.99
CA ILE A 167 -6.71 -4.03 21.89
C ILE A 167 -5.60 -5.09 21.86
N LEU A 168 -4.51 -4.86 21.13
CA LEU A 168 -3.38 -5.78 21.10
C LEU A 168 -2.68 -5.89 22.45
N ILE A 169 -2.48 -4.79 23.18
CA ILE A 169 -1.92 -4.80 24.55
C ILE A 169 -2.80 -5.64 25.48
N GLN A 170 -4.13 -5.47 25.42
CA GLN A 170 -5.08 -6.27 26.19
C GLN A 170 -5.05 -7.78 25.85
N ASN A 171 -4.55 -8.11 24.65
CA ASN A 171 -4.37 -9.48 24.20
C ASN A 171 -2.88 -9.90 24.18
N HIS A 172 -2.09 -9.31 25.09
CA HIS A 172 -0.69 -9.64 25.37
C HIS A 172 0.28 -9.45 24.18
N VAL A 173 0.02 -8.48 23.32
CA VAL A 173 0.90 -8.09 22.21
C VAL A 173 1.25 -6.61 22.32
N ILE A 174 2.53 -6.32 22.52
CA ILE A 174 3.08 -4.96 22.53
C ILE A 174 3.81 -4.76 21.20
N LEU A 175 3.28 -3.90 20.34
CA LEU A 175 3.85 -3.65 19.00
C LEU A 175 5.04 -2.71 19.03
N ASN A 176 5.00 -1.68 19.87
CA ASN A 176 6.11 -0.77 20.00
C ASN A 176 7.33 -1.48 20.62
N ARG A 177 8.50 -1.34 19.99
CA ARG A 177 9.72 -2.03 20.41
C ARG A 177 10.23 -1.53 21.75
N ASP A 178 10.19 -0.21 21.96
CA ASP A 178 10.75 0.41 23.17
C ASP A 178 9.86 0.15 24.38
N ASP A 179 8.54 0.23 24.21
CA ASP A 179 7.57 -0.15 25.26
C ASP A 179 7.75 -1.62 25.65
N ARG A 180 7.99 -2.50 24.68
CA ARG A 180 8.23 -3.91 24.92
C ARG A 180 9.53 -4.16 25.67
N LYS A 181 10.60 -3.44 25.30
CA LYS A 181 11.89 -3.47 25.98
C LYS A 181 11.77 -2.97 27.42
N TYR A 182 11.11 -1.82 27.61
CA TYR A 182 10.86 -1.26 28.92
C TYR A 182 10.10 -2.22 29.83
N LYS A 183 9.00 -2.80 29.31
CA LYS A 183 8.23 -3.78 30.09
C LYS A 183 9.05 -4.99 30.51
N ILE A 184 9.87 -5.54 29.64
CA ILE A 184 10.74 -6.67 29.95
C ILE A 184 11.73 -6.30 31.07
N SER A 185 12.43 -5.17 30.96
CA SER A 185 13.39 -4.70 31.96
C SER A 185 12.72 -4.49 33.31
N ASN A 186 11.59 -3.79 33.34
CA ASN A 186 10.85 -3.52 34.57
C ASN A 186 10.33 -4.81 35.23
N ASP A 187 9.78 -5.74 34.45
CA ASP A 187 9.30 -7.01 35.00
C ASP A 187 10.46 -7.86 35.59
N MET A 188 11.64 -7.80 34.97
CA MET A 188 12.85 -8.45 35.50
C MET A 188 13.29 -7.82 36.84
N GLU A 189 13.33 -6.48 36.95
CA GLU A 189 13.67 -5.78 38.21
C GLU A 189 12.69 -6.14 39.31
N VAL A 190 11.39 -6.16 39.02
CA VAL A 190 10.36 -6.54 40.01
C VAL A 190 10.55 -7.99 40.50
N LEU A 191 10.98 -8.89 39.63
CA LEU A 191 11.25 -10.27 40.04
C LEU A 191 12.52 -10.42 40.88
N LEU A 192 13.56 -9.63 40.55
CA LEU A 192 14.82 -9.62 41.33
C LEU A 192 14.65 -9.02 42.73
N THR A 193 13.76 -8.06 42.92
CA THR A 193 13.50 -7.44 44.23
C THR A 193 12.56 -8.26 45.11
N LYS A 194 11.88 -9.27 44.59
CA LYS A 194 10.98 -10.15 45.34
C LYS A 194 11.65 -11.40 45.91
N ASN A 195 12.91 -11.64 45.53
CA ASN A 195 13.75 -12.73 46.03
C ASN A 195 14.85 -12.18 46.92
#